data_fd48cabb3e2acc34612c9a849a2f93a6
#
_entry.id   fd48cabb3e2acc34612c9a849a2f93a6
#
_cell.length_a   1.000
_cell.length_b   1.000
_cell.length_c   1.000
_cell.angle_alpha   90.00
_cell.angle_beta   90.00
_cell.angle_gamma   90.00
#
_symmetry.space_group_name_H-M   'P 1'
#
loop_
_entity.id
_entity.type
_entity.pdbx_description
1 polymer ?
#
loop_
_entity_poly.entity_id
_entity_poly.type
_entity_poly.pdbx_seq_one_letter_code
_entity_poly.pdbx_strand_id
1 'polypeptide(L)'
;MTAFRKEVRKFYKPYYDDGDKAHQIDHADSVCDLALEINQEYDEKLVILASYLHDMYNAVNRPTHDALGFEYVLRGEDKFLRELSKEEIFQLAYAVLEHRGSFKGRFYSTLSAIISSADRGLPDLDFIVIRSMKFNDENAQDVFEHVHDKYGKNGYANYPDIYKRIFGKELEAFMKLADELTVERVWEIWKNR
;
A
#
# COMPACT_ATOMS: atom_id res chain seq x y z
N MET A 1 -3.41 11.69 15.04
CA MET A 1 -2.52 10.52 15.29
C MET A 1 -2.52 10.19 16.77
N THR A 2 -2.96 8.97 17.13
CA THR A 2 -3.03 8.49 18.53
C THR A 2 -1.63 8.29 19.14
N ALA A 3 -1.54 8.19 20.49
CA ALA A 3 -0.26 7.92 21.16
C ALA A 3 0.35 6.58 20.73
N PHE A 4 -0.48 5.53 20.59
CA PHE A 4 -0.06 4.22 20.11
C PHE A 4 0.54 4.29 18.70
N ARG A 5 -0.14 4.95 17.75
CA ARG A 5 0.37 5.10 16.39
C ARG A 5 1.71 5.84 16.34
N LYS A 6 1.89 6.89 17.17
CA LYS A 6 3.18 7.60 17.26
C LYS A 6 4.31 6.66 17.72
N GLU A 7 4.03 5.79 18.67
CA GLU A 7 5.00 4.83 19.20
C GLU A 7 5.35 3.75 18.15
N VAL A 8 4.35 3.18 17.47
CA VAL A 8 4.51 2.22 16.38
C VAL A 8 5.33 2.83 15.25
N ARG A 9 4.95 4.03 14.78
CA ARG A 9 5.68 4.78 13.75
C ARG A 9 7.14 5.00 14.11
N LYS A 10 7.41 5.44 15.35
CA LYS A 10 8.80 5.66 15.83
C LYS A 10 9.61 4.37 15.84
N PHE A 11 8.99 3.25 16.20
CA PHE A 11 9.66 1.96 16.29
C PHE A 11 10.02 1.39 14.92
N TYR A 12 9.08 1.44 13.95
CA TYR A 12 9.31 0.88 12.62
C TYR A 12 9.99 1.84 11.64
N LYS A 13 10.05 3.16 11.93
CA LYS A 13 10.69 4.14 11.03
C LYS A 13 12.08 3.73 10.53
N PRO A 14 13.01 3.19 11.34
CA PRO A 14 14.34 2.80 10.87
C PRO A 14 14.34 1.78 9.72
N TYR A 15 13.30 0.95 9.59
CA TYR A 15 13.17 -0.01 8.49
C TYR A 15 12.83 0.65 7.15
N TYR A 16 12.39 1.89 7.17
CA TYR A 16 12.01 2.69 6.00
C TYR A 16 13.07 3.71 5.58
N ASP A 17 14.06 4.00 6.45
CA ASP A 17 15.00 5.12 6.23
C ASP A 17 15.92 4.87 5.03
N ASP A 18 16.25 3.63 4.70
CA ASP A 18 17.07 3.24 3.55
C ASP A 18 16.24 2.82 2.32
N GLY A 19 14.91 2.98 2.38
CA GLY A 19 14.00 2.65 1.30
C GLY A 19 14.07 3.61 0.12
N ASP A 20 13.54 3.18 -1.03
CA ASP A 20 13.37 4.08 -2.16
C ASP A 20 12.40 5.23 -1.79
N LYS A 21 12.46 6.33 -2.55
CA LYS A 21 11.69 7.56 -2.26
C LYS A 21 10.16 7.31 -2.19
N ALA A 22 9.67 6.26 -2.85
CA ALA A 22 8.23 5.96 -2.92
C ALA A 22 7.72 5.14 -1.72
N HIS A 23 8.62 4.41 -1.02
CA HIS A 23 8.28 3.48 0.06
C HIS A 23 8.98 3.87 1.37
N GLN A 24 8.93 5.17 1.71
CA GLN A 24 9.39 5.69 2.99
C GLN A 24 8.24 5.68 4.03
N ILE A 25 8.54 6.10 5.25
CA ILE A 25 7.59 6.06 6.36
C ILE A 25 6.29 6.86 6.12
N ASP A 26 6.32 7.89 5.27
CA ASP A 26 5.15 8.67 4.87
C ASP A 26 4.18 7.86 4.00
N HIS A 27 4.68 6.87 3.24
CA HIS A 27 3.83 5.90 2.57
C HIS A 27 3.06 5.05 3.59
N ALA A 28 3.75 4.50 4.59
CA ALA A 28 3.10 3.73 5.66
C ALA A 28 2.10 4.59 6.46
N ASP A 29 2.40 5.89 6.66
CA ASP A 29 1.48 6.85 7.27
C ASP A 29 0.19 6.98 6.44
N SER A 30 0.31 7.11 5.11
CA SER A 30 -0.83 7.24 4.18
C SER A 30 -1.65 5.95 4.11
N VAL A 31 -0.98 4.79 4.07
CA VAL A 31 -1.65 3.47 4.12
C VAL A 31 -2.42 3.32 5.43
N CYS A 32 -1.83 3.73 6.55
CA CYS A 32 -2.50 3.67 7.85
C CYS A 32 -3.74 4.58 7.92
N ASP A 33 -3.69 5.80 7.38
CA ASP A 33 -4.82 6.70 7.36
C ASP A 33 -5.99 6.09 6.56
N LEU A 34 -5.73 5.63 5.36
CA LEU A 34 -6.77 5.01 4.53
C LEU A 34 -7.26 3.67 5.09
N ALA A 35 -6.36 2.84 5.64
CA ALA A 35 -6.75 1.57 6.26
C ALA A 35 -7.69 1.78 7.45
N LEU A 36 -7.44 2.79 8.30
CA LEU A 36 -8.32 3.15 9.41
C LEU A 36 -9.68 3.68 8.92
N GLU A 37 -9.70 4.45 7.82
CA GLU A 37 -10.95 4.97 7.24
C GLU A 37 -11.85 3.85 6.71
N ILE A 38 -11.28 2.85 6.04
CA ILE A 38 -12.04 1.72 5.47
C ILE A 38 -12.28 0.58 6.46
N ASN A 39 -11.63 0.60 7.63
CA ASN A 39 -11.80 -0.42 8.67
C ASN A 39 -13.16 -0.33 9.36
N GLN A 40 -13.86 -1.46 9.49
CA GLN A 40 -15.13 -1.58 10.20
C GLN A 40 -15.16 -2.70 11.24
N GLU A 41 -14.15 -3.56 11.27
CA GLU A 41 -14.22 -4.84 11.98
C GLU A 41 -13.09 -5.05 13.00
N TYR A 42 -11.90 -4.47 12.77
CA TYR A 42 -10.71 -4.75 13.57
C TYR A 42 -10.42 -3.68 14.61
N ASP A 43 -9.77 -4.07 15.70
CA ASP A 43 -9.14 -3.13 16.62
C ASP A 43 -8.16 -2.23 15.85
N GLU A 44 -8.26 -0.92 16.07
CA GLU A 44 -7.42 0.06 15.39
C GLU A 44 -5.92 -0.20 15.57
N LYS A 45 -5.51 -0.79 16.71
CA LYS A 45 -4.09 -1.14 16.95
C LYS A 45 -3.61 -2.20 15.96
N LEU A 46 -4.44 -3.18 15.64
CA LEU A 46 -4.09 -4.22 14.68
C LEU A 46 -3.94 -3.65 13.27
N VAL A 47 -4.85 -2.77 12.86
CA VAL A 47 -4.79 -2.06 11.57
C VAL A 47 -3.54 -1.17 11.49
N ILE A 48 -3.23 -0.43 12.57
CA ILE A 48 -2.02 0.39 12.65
C ILE A 48 -0.77 -0.48 12.49
N LEU A 49 -0.66 -1.60 13.23
CA LEU A 49 0.49 -2.50 13.13
C LEU A 49 0.65 -3.05 11.71
N ALA A 50 -0.44 -3.55 11.11
CA ALA A 50 -0.42 -4.07 9.74
C ALA A 50 0.08 -3.02 8.73
N SER A 51 -0.36 -1.77 8.89
CA SER A 51 0.04 -0.66 8.02
C SER A 51 1.53 -0.32 8.10
N TYR A 52 2.15 -0.41 9.29
CA TYR A 52 3.59 -0.14 9.43
C TYR A 52 4.47 -1.36 9.21
N LEU A 53 3.90 -2.55 9.10
CA LEU A 53 4.62 -3.80 8.85
C LEU A 53 4.66 -4.16 7.37
N HIS A 54 3.68 -3.72 6.55
CA HIS A 54 3.47 -4.25 5.20
C HIS A 54 4.70 -4.12 4.30
N ASP A 55 5.40 -2.98 4.34
CA ASP A 55 6.53 -2.63 3.48
C ASP A 55 7.87 -2.52 4.22
N MET A 56 7.94 -2.89 5.52
CA MET A 56 9.13 -2.65 6.35
C MET A 56 10.43 -3.27 5.81
N TYR A 57 10.34 -4.29 4.97
CA TYR A 57 11.51 -4.93 4.33
C TYR A 57 11.72 -4.52 2.88
N ASN A 58 10.98 -3.53 2.37
CA ASN A 58 11.12 -3.06 0.99
C ASN A 58 12.54 -2.57 0.69
N ALA A 59 13.16 -1.84 1.63
CA ALA A 59 14.55 -1.39 1.53
C ALA A 59 15.57 -2.54 1.46
N VAL A 60 15.28 -3.67 2.12
CA VAL A 60 16.20 -4.81 2.19
C VAL A 60 16.14 -5.65 0.92
N ASN A 61 14.94 -6.01 0.47
CA ASN A 61 14.74 -6.80 -0.75
C ASN A 61 13.33 -6.61 -1.32
N ARG A 62 13.18 -5.66 -2.23
CA ARG A 62 11.89 -5.34 -2.85
C ARG A 62 11.15 -6.53 -3.50
N PRO A 63 11.81 -7.48 -4.20
CA PRO A 63 11.11 -8.66 -4.75
C PRO A 63 10.44 -9.56 -3.71
N THR A 64 10.99 -9.67 -2.50
CA THR A 64 10.57 -10.63 -1.47
C THR A 64 10.22 -9.98 -0.12
N HIS A 65 10.04 -8.65 -0.07
CA HIS A 65 9.78 -7.92 1.19
C HIS A 65 8.52 -8.41 1.91
N ASP A 66 7.51 -8.80 1.15
CA ASP A 66 6.27 -9.40 1.64
C ASP A 66 6.51 -10.71 2.41
N ALA A 67 7.33 -11.62 1.83
CA ALA A 67 7.70 -12.88 2.49
C ALA A 67 8.61 -12.64 3.71
N LEU A 68 9.57 -11.72 3.63
CA LEU A 68 10.43 -11.35 4.76
C LEU A 68 9.62 -10.74 5.91
N GLY A 69 8.69 -9.86 5.59
CA GLY A 69 7.79 -9.26 6.56
C GLY A 69 6.86 -10.30 7.22
N PHE A 70 6.31 -11.24 6.43
CA PHE A 70 5.54 -12.37 6.91
C PHE A 70 6.31 -13.19 7.96
N GLU A 71 7.55 -13.59 7.64
CA GLU A 71 8.40 -14.33 8.57
C GLU A 71 8.71 -13.54 9.84
N TYR A 72 8.98 -12.24 9.74
CA TYR A 72 9.20 -11.38 10.88
C TYR A 72 8.00 -11.35 11.82
N VAL A 73 6.80 -11.17 11.29
CA VAL A 73 5.57 -11.15 12.09
C VAL A 73 5.34 -12.50 12.78
N LEU A 74 5.55 -13.61 12.06
CA LEU A 74 5.37 -14.95 12.63
C LEU A 74 6.33 -15.25 13.79
N ARG A 75 7.54 -14.67 13.80
CA ARG A 75 8.48 -14.79 14.94
C ARG A 75 7.93 -14.10 16.20
N GLY A 76 7.17 -13.03 16.04
CA GLY A 76 6.51 -12.34 17.17
C GLY A 76 7.47 -11.78 18.21
N GLU A 77 8.71 -11.41 17.83
CA GLU A 77 9.78 -11.10 18.77
C GLU A 77 9.82 -9.65 19.23
N ASP A 78 9.19 -8.73 18.52
CA ASP A 78 9.17 -7.31 18.91
C ASP A 78 8.13 -7.04 20.03
N LYS A 79 8.25 -5.88 20.65
CA LYS A 79 7.46 -5.50 21.81
C LYS A 79 5.96 -5.37 21.52
N PHE A 80 5.56 -5.07 20.28
CA PHE A 80 4.15 -4.96 19.91
C PHE A 80 3.55 -6.33 19.56
N LEU A 81 4.33 -7.19 18.93
CA LEU A 81 3.89 -8.51 18.48
C LEU A 81 3.80 -9.52 19.65
N ARG A 82 4.64 -9.38 20.68
CA ARG A 82 4.63 -10.28 21.85
C ARG A 82 3.33 -10.27 22.65
N GLU A 83 2.58 -9.17 22.57
CA GLU A 83 1.33 -9.00 23.32
C GLU A 83 0.11 -9.55 22.58
N LEU A 84 0.28 -9.96 21.32
CA LEU A 84 -0.80 -10.42 20.46
C LEU A 84 -1.07 -11.92 20.63
N SER A 85 -2.32 -12.29 20.43
CA SER A 85 -2.73 -13.67 20.30
C SER A 85 -2.16 -14.31 19.03
N LYS A 86 -2.11 -15.64 18.99
CA LYS A 86 -1.69 -16.36 17.78
C LYS A 86 -2.53 -16.02 16.55
N GLU A 87 -3.84 -15.84 16.74
CA GLU A 87 -4.75 -15.48 15.65
C GLU A 87 -4.42 -14.10 15.08
N GLU A 88 -4.19 -13.10 15.94
CA GLU A 88 -3.80 -11.75 15.52
C GLU A 88 -2.46 -11.74 14.79
N ILE A 89 -1.48 -12.54 15.27
CA ILE A 89 -0.20 -12.74 14.58
C ILE A 89 -0.40 -13.32 13.18
N PHE A 90 -1.25 -14.34 13.00
CA PHE A 90 -1.54 -14.89 11.68
C PHE A 90 -2.23 -13.88 10.78
N GLN A 91 -3.21 -13.14 11.29
CA GLN A 91 -3.90 -12.09 10.52
C GLN A 91 -2.94 -10.99 10.06
N LEU A 92 -2.05 -10.53 10.94
CA LEU A 92 -1.00 -9.56 10.60
C LEU A 92 -0.01 -10.11 9.56
N ALA A 93 0.48 -11.34 9.77
CA ALA A 93 1.44 -11.97 8.87
C ALA A 93 0.87 -12.08 7.46
N TYR A 94 -0.37 -12.57 7.33
CA TYR A 94 -1.01 -12.65 6.02
C TYR A 94 -1.36 -11.28 5.43
N ALA A 95 -1.71 -10.28 6.24
CA ALA A 95 -1.90 -8.92 5.75
C ALA A 95 -0.62 -8.36 5.11
N VAL A 96 0.55 -8.67 5.70
CA VAL A 96 1.86 -8.32 5.12
C VAL A 96 2.16 -9.13 3.85
N LEU A 97 1.90 -10.45 3.83
CA LEU A 97 2.18 -11.30 2.67
C LEU A 97 1.34 -10.95 1.44
N GLU A 98 0.08 -10.58 1.66
CA GLU A 98 -0.96 -10.46 0.63
C GLU A 98 -1.21 -9.02 0.16
N HIS A 99 -0.46 -8.01 0.71
CA HIS A 99 -0.75 -6.59 0.42
C HIS A 99 -0.51 -6.19 -1.04
N ARG A 100 0.41 -6.85 -1.74
CA ARG A 100 0.89 -6.42 -3.07
C ARG A 100 -0.23 -6.30 -4.11
N GLY A 101 -0.13 -5.28 -4.96
CA GLY A 101 -1.05 -5.05 -6.07
C GLY A 101 -1.14 -6.20 -7.08
N SER A 102 -0.11 -7.03 -7.15
CA SER A 102 -0.04 -8.23 -7.99
C SER A 102 -0.65 -9.49 -7.37
N PHE A 103 -1.03 -9.47 -6.08
CA PHE A 103 -1.64 -10.62 -5.42
C PHE A 103 -3.00 -10.95 -6.05
N LYS A 104 -3.19 -12.19 -6.50
CA LYS A 104 -4.41 -12.69 -7.18
C LYS A 104 -5.12 -13.81 -6.42
N GLY A 105 -4.62 -14.14 -5.23
CA GLY A 105 -5.21 -15.16 -4.37
C GLY A 105 -6.47 -14.68 -3.64
N ARG A 106 -7.10 -15.60 -2.91
CA ARG A 106 -8.10 -15.26 -1.91
C ARG A 106 -7.39 -14.74 -0.66
N PHE A 107 -7.78 -13.59 -0.16
CA PHE A 107 -7.24 -13.03 1.08
C PHE A 107 -7.54 -13.94 2.27
N TYR A 108 -6.55 -14.11 3.14
CA TYR A 108 -6.69 -14.87 4.37
C TYR A 108 -7.75 -14.26 5.30
N SER A 109 -7.78 -12.94 5.40
CA SER A 109 -8.70 -12.20 6.27
C SER A 109 -9.16 -10.88 5.64
N THR A 110 -10.20 -10.28 6.22
CA THR A 110 -10.62 -8.92 5.86
C THR A 110 -9.49 -7.90 6.15
N LEU A 111 -8.65 -8.13 7.18
CA LEU A 111 -7.48 -7.29 7.45
C LEU A 111 -6.50 -7.29 6.26
N SER A 112 -6.19 -8.45 5.68
CA SER A 112 -5.37 -8.53 4.47
C SER A 112 -5.98 -7.71 3.32
N ALA A 113 -7.29 -7.82 3.12
CA ALA A 113 -7.99 -7.07 2.08
C ALA A 113 -7.99 -5.55 2.36
N ILE A 114 -8.11 -5.11 3.62
CA ILE A 114 -8.03 -3.71 4.03
C ILE A 114 -6.65 -3.13 3.72
N ILE A 115 -5.58 -3.79 4.17
CA ILE A 115 -4.20 -3.31 3.95
C ILE A 115 -3.87 -3.31 2.46
N SER A 116 -4.21 -4.37 1.74
CA SER A 116 -4.05 -4.44 0.29
C SER A 116 -4.82 -3.34 -0.45
N SER A 117 -5.99 -2.94 0.05
CA SER A 117 -6.78 -1.83 -0.51
C SER A 117 -6.12 -0.48 -0.22
N ALA A 118 -5.68 -0.28 1.02
CA ALA A 118 -5.07 0.97 1.46
C ALA A 118 -3.71 1.23 0.78
N ASP A 119 -2.93 0.19 0.53
CA ASP A 119 -1.66 0.29 -0.21
C ASP A 119 -1.84 0.78 -1.67
N ARG A 120 -2.99 0.52 -2.28
CA ARG A 120 -3.32 1.07 -3.61
C ARG A 120 -3.60 2.56 -3.59
N GLY A 121 -3.95 3.12 -2.44
CA GLY A 121 -4.38 4.51 -2.30
C GLY A 121 -5.78 4.75 -2.89
N LEU A 122 -6.13 6.01 -3.07
CA LEU A 122 -7.36 6.42 -3.75
C LEU A 122 -7.22 6.26 -5.27
N PRO A 123 -8.33 5.98 -6.01
CA PRO A 123 -8.33 5.90 -7.47
C PRO A 123 -8.30 7.31 -8.09
N ASP A 124 -7.18 8.01 -7.93
CA ASP A 124 -6.94 9.38 -8.39
C ASP A 124 -5.74 9.40 -9.34
N LEU A 125 -6.00 9.60 -10.64
CA LEU A 125 -4.97 9.58 -11.68
C LEU A 125 -3.96 10.71 -11.50
N ASP A 126 -4.42 11.92 -11.19
CA ASP A 126 -3.55 13.09 -11.06
C ASP A 126 -2.58 12.89 -9.89
N PHE A 127 -3.08 12.40 -8.75
CA PHE A 127 -2.26 12.05 -7.59
C PHE A 127 -1.21 10.98 -7.94
N ILE A 128 -1.62 9.90 -8.63
CA ILE A 128 -0.72 8.81 -9.02
C ILE A 128 0.36 9.31 -9.99
N VAL A 129 0.00 10.10 -10.98
CA VAL A 129 0.95 10.69 -11.94
C VAL A 129 1.94 11.60 -11.21
N ILE A 130 1.46 12.54 -10.38
CA ILE A 130 2.32 13.45 -9.63
C ILE A 130 3.29 12.69 -8.72
N ARG A 131 2.79 11.68 -8.00
CA ARG A 131 3.62 10.83 -7.15
C ARG A 131 4.68 10.08 -8.00
N SER A 132 4.26 9.44 -9.09
CA SER A 132 5.15 8.67 -9.96
C SER A 132 6.23 9.54 -10.60
N MET A 133 5.90 10.76 -11.04
CA MET A 133 6.87 11.72 -11.58
C MET A 133 7.95 12.08 -10.56
N LYS A 134 7.59 12.29 -9.29
CA LYS A 134 8.57 12.57 -8.22
C LYS A 134 9.58 11.44 -8.01
N PHE A 135 9.15 10.21 -8.22
CA PHE A 135 9.94 9.02 -7.91
C PHE A 135 10.67 8.41 -9.12
N ASN A 136 10.27 8.80 -10.34
CA ASN A 136 10.92 8.40 -11.59
C ASN A 136 11.73 9.55 -12.25
N ASP A 137 12.34 10.38 -11.43
CA ASP A 137 13.22 11.48 -11.87
C ASP A 137 12.60 12.35 -12.96
N GLU A 138 11.28 12.59 -12.85
CA GLU A 138 10.45 13.38 -13.79
C GLU A 138 10.40 12.80 -15.22
N ASN A 139 10.59 11.50 -15.39
CA ASN A 139 10.49 10.85 -16.71
C ASN A 139 9.02 10.50 -17.03
N ALA A 140 8.39 11.31 -17.85
CA ALA A 140 6.97 11.13 -18.21
C ALA A 140 6.70 9.85 -19.03
N GLN A 141 7.66 9.37 -19.82
CA GLN A 141 7.52 8.12 -20.56
C GLN A 141 7.46 6.93 -19.60
N ASP A 142 8.37 6.86 -18.64
CA ASP A 142 8.39 5.78 -17.63
C ASP A 142 7.13 5.81 -16.77
N VAL A 143 6.63 7.00 -16.42
CA VAL A 143 5.37 7.15 -15.67
C VAL A 143 4.16 6.70 -16.48
N PHE A 144 4.09 7.07 -17.76
CA PHE A 144 3.04 6.60 -18.67
C PHE A 144 3.03 5.06 -18.74
N GLU A 145 4.17 4.44 -19.01
CA GLU A 145 4.32 2.99 -19.09
C GLU A 145 3.92 2.33 -17.76
N HIS A 146 4.41 2.85 -16.63
CA HIS A 146 4.07 2.34 -15.30
C HIS A 146 2.57 2.39 -15.02
N VAL A 147 1.91 3.52 -15.32
CA VAL A 147 0.46 3.67 -15.09
C VAL A 147 -0.33 2.73 -15.98
N HIS A 148 0.04 2.62 -17.25
CA HIS A 148 -0.64 1.74 -18.21
C HIS A 148 -0.49 0.27 -17.85
N ASP A 149 0.75 -0.19 -17.53
CA ASP A 149 1.05 -1.57 -17.16
C ASP A 149 0.40 -1.98 -15.85
N LYS A 150 0.26 -1.06 -14.92
CA LYS A 150 -0.31 -1.36 -13.61
C LYS A 150 -1.82 -1.21 -13.57
N TYR A 151 -2.36 -0.14 -14.10
CA TYR A 151 -3.75 0.27 -13.88
C TYR A 151 -4.63 0.23 -15.14
N GLY A 152 -4.06 0.14 -16.33
CA GLY A 152 -4.81 0.04 -17.58
C GLY A 152 -5.68 -1.21 -17.65
N LYS A 153 -6.51 -1.32 -18.68
CA LYS A 153 -7.49 -2.40 -18.89
C LYS A 153 -6.89 -3.82 -18.78
N ASN A 154 -5.64 -3.97 -19.20
CA ASN A 154 -4.89 -5.23 -19.10
C ASN A 154 -3.82 -5.18 -18.02
N GLY A 155 -3.89 -4.18 -17.12
CA GLY A 155 -2.93 -3.96 -16.06
C GLY A 155 -2.90 -5.09 -15.04
N TYR A 156 -1.75 -5.22 -14.36
CA TYR A 156 -1.57 -6.31 -13.40
C TYR A 156 -2.22 -6.03 -12.03
N ALA A 157 -2.63 -4.78 -11.75
CA ALA A 157 -3.24 -4.43 -10.47
C ALA A 157 -4.54 -5.20 -10.24
N ASN A 158 -4.61 -5.91 -9.11
CA ASN A 158 -5.81 -6.59 -8.66
C ASN A 158 -6.43 -5.81 -7.49
N TYR A 159 -7.73 -5.59 -7.53
CA TYR A 159 -8.44 -4.82 -6.52
C TYR A 159 -9.26 -5.74 -5.63
N PRO A 160 -9.08 -5.70 -4.29
CA PRO A 160 -9.91 -6.45 -3.35
C PRO A 160 -11.39 -6.07 -3.50
N ASP A 161 -12.30 -7.00 -3.15
CA ASP A 161 -13.75 -6.74 -3.24
C ASP A 161 -14.19 -5.60 -2.31
N ILE A 162 -13.52 -5.43 -1.16
CA ILE A 162 -13.77 -4.29 -0.27
C ILE A 162 -13.44 -2.96 -0.96
N TYR A 163 -12.33 -2.89 -1.73
CA TYR A 163 -11.97 -1.71 -2.51
C TYR A 163 -13.01 -1.40 -3.59
N LYS A 164 -13.42 -2.41 -4.35
CA LYS A 164 -14.45 -2.28 -5.39
C LYS A 164 -15.79 -1.83 -4.81
N ARG A 165 -16.14 -2.31 -3.62
CA ARG A 165 -17.37 -1.91 -2.93
C ARG A 165 -17.36 -0.45 -2.50
N ILE A 166 -16.21 0.05 -2.06
CA ILE A 166 -16.06 1.44 -1.56
C ILE A 166 -15.88 2.41 -2.72
N PHE A 167 -15.00 2.09 -3.66
CA PHE A 167 -14.52 3.00 -4.71
C PHE A 167 -14.95 2.57 -6.13
N GLY A 168 -15.99 1.73 -6.28
CA GLY A 168 -16.29 1.09 -7.56
C GLY A 168 -16.49 2.05 -8.72
N LYS A 169 -17.24 3.14 -8.52
CA LYS A 169 -17.48 4.15 -9.56
C LYS A 169 -16.23 4.97 -9.88
N GLU A 170 -15.52 5.38 -8.85
CA GLU A 170 -14.26 6.13 -8.94
C GLU A 170 -13.19 5.26 -9.59
N LEU A 171 -13.15 3.96 -9.25
CA LEU A 171 -12.23 2.99 -9.84
C LEU A 171 -12.49 2.79 -11.34
N GLU A 172 -13.74 2.64 -11.77
CA GLU A 172 -14.10 2.52 -13.18
C GLU A 172 -13.67 3.77 -13.97
N ALA A 173 -13.94 4.96 -13.43
CA ALA A 173 -13.51 6.22 -14.05
C ALA A 173 -11.98 6.32 -14.11
N PHE A 174 -11.30 5.98 -13.03
CA PHE A 174 -9.84 5.95 -12.95
C PHE A 174 -9.20 5.01 -13.98
N MET A 175 -9.69 3.76 -14.09
CA MET A 175 -9.17 2.79 -15.05
C MET A 175 -9.36 3.27 -16.49
N LYS A 176 -10.49 3.90 -16.80
CA LYS A 176 -10.72 4.51 -18.11
C LYS A 176 -9.71 5.63 -18.40
N LEU A 177 -9.47 6.53 -17.44
CA LEU A 177 -8.49 7.59 -17.55
C LEU A 177 -7.06 7.06 -17.69
N ALA A 178 -6.74 5.96 -17.00
CA ALA A 178 -5.44 5.30 -17.11
C ALA A 178 -5.22 4.68 -18.50
N ASP A 179 -6.26 4.12 -19.11
CA ASP A 179 -6.20 3.62 -20.51
C ASP A 179 -6.06 4.74 -21.55
N GLU A 180 -6.67 5.90 -21.30
CA GLU A 180 -6.65 7.07 -22.17
C GLU A 180 -5.45 7.99 -21.90
N LEU A 181 -4.59 7.66 -20.93
CA LEU A 181 -3.42 8.46 -20.57
C LEU A 181 -2.43 8.53 -21.73
N THR A 182 -1.84 9.70 -21.94
CA THR A 182 -0.73 9.91 -22.88
C THR A 182 0.46 10.56 -22.17
N VAL A 183 1.63 10.52 -22.79
CA VAL A 183 2.84 11.16 -22.25
C VAL A 183 2.66 12.66 -22.11
N GLU A 184 1.97 13.30 -23.08
CA GLU A 184 1.65 14.73 -23.04
C GLU A 184 0.75 15.04 -21.84
N ARG A 185 -0.25 14.18 -21.55
CA ARG A 185 -1.15 14.34 -20.39
C ARG A 185 -0.41 14.18 -19.08
N VAL A 186 0.56 13.27 -18.99
CA VAL A 186 1.46 13.16 -17.81
C VAL A 186 2.16 14.49 -17.56
N TRP A 187 2.73 15.12 -18.60
CA TRP A 187 3.38 16.42 -18.48
C TRP A 187 2.42 17.55 -18.10
N GLU A 188 1.21 17.55 -18.63
CA GLU A 188 0.19 18.55 -18.27
C GLU A 188 -0.15 18.47 -16.77
N ILE A 189 -0.45 17.26 -16.27
CA ILE A 189 -0.74 17.02 -14.84
C ILE A 189 0.45 17.49 -13.98
N TRP A 190 1.67 17.13 -14.38
CA TRP A 190 2.87 17.49 -13.63
C TRP A 190 3.11 18.99 -13.54
N LYS A 191 2.87 19.74 -14.62
CA LYS A 191 3.03 21.21 -14.65
C LYS A 191 1.97 21.97 -13.87
N ASN A 192 0.79 21.39 -13.71
CA ASN A 192 -0.36 22.02 -13.06
C ASN A 192 -0.49 21.66 -11.54
N ARG A 193 0.50 20.98 -10.96
CA ARG A 193 0.50 20.56 -9.55
C ARG A 193 0.63 21.73 -8.56
#